data_b3dba0dc4d988675d2b38f66f384da49
#
_entry.id   b3dba0dc4d988675d2b38f66f384da49
#
_cell.length_a   1.000
_cell.length_b   1.000
_cell.length_c   1.000
_cell.angle_alpha   90.00
_cell.angle_beta   90.00
_cell.angle_gamma   90.00
#
_symmetry.space_group_name_H-M   'P 1'
#
loop_
_entity.id
_entity.type
_entity.pdbx_description
1 polymer ?
#
loop_
_entity_poly.entity_id
_entity_poly.type
_entity_poly.pdbx_seq_one_letter_code
_entity_poly.pdbx_strand_id
1 'polypeptide(L)'
;LMSQEGKNPVVVVSSAVKGEGKSASAVNLGYTFARDLGKTTLLIDCDFKHPSLHAFLSAELEPGLAEVLRGTHTLEDSIHPLEKWPLWLLPAGNQDNGAVELSKVHQLAKILTDLRRRFEYIILDAPPILPLADMNVLTSMADILALVIKAETTERDVVQKALNSLKPT
;
A
#
# COMPACT_ATOMS: atom_id res chain seq x y z
N LEU A 1 19.47 7.25 2.72
CA LEU A 1 18.21 7.61 2.04
C LEU A 1 18.02 9.10 2.29
N MET A 2 18.39 9.91 1.30
CA MET A 2 18.23 11.36 1.38
C MET A 2 16.74 11.68 1.21
N SER A 3 16.08 12.04 2.32
CA SER A 3 14.77 12.68 2.27
C SER A 3 14.91 13.97 1.45
N GLN A 4 14.12 14.12 0.40
CA GLN A 4 13.86 15.46 -0.14
C GLN A 4 13.27 16.26 1.02
N GLU A 5 13.97 17.31 1.44
CA GLU A 5 13.62 18.13 2.59
C GLU A 5 12.15 18.55 2.50
N GLY A 6 11.35 18.14 3.47
CA GLY A 6 9.99 18.62 3.71
C GLY A 6 8.83 17.77 3.22
N LYS A 7 9.02 16.55 2.67
CA LYS A 7 7.90 15.72 2.21
C LYS A 7 7.92 14.33 2.86
N ASN A 8 6.86 14.01 3.62
CA ASN A 8 6.71 12.70 4.24
C ASN A 8 6.59 11.60 3.16
N PRO A 9 7.45 10.56 3.18
CA PRO A 9 7.56 9.62 2.07
C PRO A 9 6.37 8.66 1.98
N VAL A 10 6.02 8.32 0.75
CA VAL A 10 5.14 7.21 0.40
C VAL A 10 5.99 6.06 -0.12
N VAL A 11 5.88 4.91 0.53
CA VAL A 11 6.57 3.68 0.17
C VAL A 11 5.56 2.69 -0.39
N VAL A 12 5.73 2.26 -1.63
CA VAL A 12 4.98 1.12 -2.19
C VAL A 12 5.74 -0.16 -1.87
N VAL A 13 5.06 -1.12 -1.28
CA VAL A 13 5.57 -2.49 -1.10
C VAL A 13 4.82 -3.41 -2.05
N SER A 14 5.53 -4.08 -2.94
CA SER A 14 4.97 -5.01 -3.89
C SER A 14 5.88 -6.22 -4.07
N SER A 15 5.49 -7.16 -4.91
CA SER A 15 6.26 -8.36 -5.25
C SER A 15 6.20 -8.64 -6.74
N ALA A 16 7.09 -9.48 -7.26
CA ALA A 16 7.04 -9.86 -8.67
C ALA A 16 5.77 -10.68 -8.96
N VAL A 17 5.46 -11.65 -8.08
CA VAL A 17 4.31 -12.53 -8.17
C VAL A 17 3.61 -12.67 -6.81
N LYS A 18 2.44 -13.33 -6.80
CA LYS A 18 1.68 -13.60 -5.56
C LYS A 18 2.44 -14.55 -4.64
N GLY A 19 2.33 -14.33 -3.33
CA GLY A 19 2.84 -15.26 -2.30
C GLY A 19 4.28 -15.03 -1.89
N GLU A 20 4.91 -13.91 -2.26
CA GLU A 20 6.29 -13.58 -1.89
C GLU A 20 6.44 -12.87 -0.53
N GLY A 21 5.33 -12.62 0.18
CA GLY A 21 5.38 -12.02 1.51
C GLY A 21 5.29 -10.49 1.55
N LYS A 22 4.81 -9.84 0.47
CA LYS A 22 4.69 -8.37 0.38
C LYS A 22 3.94 -7.75 1.56
N SER A 23 2.75 -8.27 1.90
CA SER A 23 1.92 -7.73 2.99
C SER A 23 2.57 -7.90 4.37
N ALA A 24 3.19 -9.05 4.63
CA ALA A 24 3.96 -9.27 5.85
C ALA A 24 5.16 -8.29 5.93
N SER A 25 5.83 -8.04 4.80
CA SER A 25 6.93 -7.08 4.72
C SER A 25 6.44 -5.64 4.95
N ALA A 26 5.28 -5.27 4.40
CA ALA A 26 4.66 -3.96 4.60
C ALA A 26 4.32 -3.73 6.09
N VAL A 27 3.72 -4.72 6.75
CA VAL A 27 3.40 -4.66 8.19
C VAL A 27 4.67 -4.51 9.03
N ASN A 28 5.69 -5.33 8.77
CA ASN A 28 6.95 -5.28 9.53
C ASN A 28 7.68 -3.94 9.33
N LEU A 29 7.71 -3.42 8.10
CA LEU A 29 8.31 -2.12 7.80
C LEU A 29 7.57 -1.00 8.52
N GLY A 30 6.23 -1.02 8.48
CA GLY A 30 5.40 -0.04 9.19
C GLY A 30 5.60 -0.10 10.69
N TYR A 31 5.66 -1.29 11.26
CA TYR A 31 5.92 -1.48 12.67
C TYR A 31 7.30 -0.92 13.09
N THR A 32 8.33 -1.18 12.30
CA THR A 32 9.67 -0.65 12.55
C THR A 32 9.67 0.89 12.52
N PHE A 33 9.03 1.51 11.54
CA PHE A 33 8.94 2.96 11.48
C PHE A 33 8.17 3.54 12.68
N ALA A 34 7.06 2.92 13.06
CA ALA A 34 6.25 3.42 14.15
C ALA A 34 6.88 3.17 15.52
N ARG A 35 7.36 1.96 15.79
CA ARG A 35 7.89 1.58 17.09
C ARG A 35 9.33 2.00 17.31
N ASP A 36 10.21 1.64 16.36
CA ASP A 36 11.65 1.77 16.58
C ASP A 36 12.14 3.19 16.25
N LEU A 37 11.49 3.85 15.28
CA LEU A 37 11.80 5.22 14.90
C LEU A 37 10.83 6.27 15.48
N GLY A 38 9.77 5.83 16.17
CA GLY A 38 8.79 6.72 16.78
C GLY A 38 7.99 7.58 15.77
N LYS A 39 7.80 7.07 14.54
CA LYS A 39 7.18 7.81 13.44
C LYS A 39 5.69 7.49 13.28
N THR A 40 4.86 8.52 13.13
CA THR A 40 3.45 8.31 12.79
C THR A 40 3.34 7.65 11.43
N THR A 41 2.87 6.39 11.40
CA THR A 41 2.89 5.54 10.21
C THR A 41 1.51 5.01 9.86
N LEU A 42 1.11 5.18 8.61
CA LEU A 42 -0.13 4.65 8.03
C LEU A 42 0.17 3.51 7.06
N LEU A 43 -0.52 2.39 7.24
CA LEU A 43 -0.60 1.32 6.26
C LEU A 43 -1.87 1.48 5.43
N ILE A 44 -1.79 1.33 4.11
CA ILE A 44 -2.93 1.34 3.19
C ILE A 44 -2.92 0.05 2.37
N ASP A 45 -4.01 -0.70 2.42
CA ASP A 45 -4.18 -1.91 1.60
C ASP A 45 -4.72 -1.50 0.22
N CYS A 46 -3.87 -1.60 -0.80
CA CYS A 46 -4.19 -1.31 -2.20
C CYS A 46 -4.38 -2.59 -3.04
N ASP A 47 -4.29 -3.78 -2.43
CA ASP A 47 -4.55 -5.05 -3.12
C ASP A 47 -6.04 -5.41 -3.04
N PHE A 48 -6.86 -4.70 -3.80
CA PHE A 48 -8.31 -4.89 -3.82
C PHE A 48 -8.75 -6.31 -4.20
N LYS A 49 -7.91 -7.08 -4.93
CA LYS A 49 -8.23 -8.45 -5.34
C LYS A 49 -7.98 -9.46 -4.24
N HIS A 50 -6.96 -9.20 -3.41
CA HIS A 50 -6.56 -10.10 -2.33
C HIS A 50 -6.19 -9.28 -1.08
N PRO A 51 -7.15 -8.52 -0.51
CA PRO A 51 -6.88 -7.71 0.66
C PRO A 51 -6.44 -8.58 1.83
N SER A 52 -5.42 -8.14 2.55
CA SER A 52 -4.81 -8.99 3.58
C SER A 52 -4.38 -8.25 4.84
N LEU A 53 -4.15 -6.94 4.79
CA LEU A 53 -3.67 -6.20 5.96
C LEU A 53 -4.64 -6.27 7.14
N HIS A 54 -5.95 -6.20 6.88
CA HIS A 54 -6.97 -6.33 7.93
C HIS A 54 -6.85 -7.66 8.70
N ALA A 55 -6.63 -8.77 8.00
CA ALA A 55 -6.46 -10.09 8.61
C ALA A 55 -5.14 -10.19 9.39
N PHE A 56 -4.02 -9.69 8.84
CA PHE A 56 -2.73 -9.65 9.54
C PHE A 56 -2.78 -8.86 10.84
N LEU A 57 -3.56 -7.79 10.87
CA LEU A 57 -3.61 -6.84 11.98
C LEU A 57 -4.81 -7.04 12.90
N SER A 58 -5.65 -8.06 12.63
CA SER A 58 -6.90 -8.34 13.34
C SER A 58 -7.83 -7.12 13.40
N ALA A 59 -7.96 -6.45 12.27
CA ALA A 59 -8.81 -5.28 12.07
C ALA A 59 -10.00 -5.61 11.14
N GLU A 60 -10.99 -4.72 11.10
CA GLU A 60 -12.10 -4.83 10.18
C GLU A 60 -11.66 -4.51 8.74
N LEU A 61 -12.33 -5.14 7.76
CA LEU A 61 -12.05 -4.90 6.33
C LEU A 61 -12.66 -3.56 5.86
N GLU A 62 -13.77 -3.16 6.42
CA GLU A 62 -14.56 -1.98 6.03
C GLU A 62 -15.00 -1.16 7.24
N PRO A 63 -15.25 0.16 7.08
CA PRO A 63 -15.01 0.89 5.83
C PRO A 63 -13.53 1.05 5.51
N GLY A 64 -13.19 1.09 4.21
CA GLY A 64 -11.81 1.18 3.76
C GLY A 64 -11.62 2.06 2.53
N LEU A 65 -10.50 1.87 1.85
CA LEU A 65 -10.12 2.66 0.68
C LEU A 65 -11.17 2.58 -0.45
N ALA A 66 -11.80 1.43 -0.64
CA ALA A 66 -12.83 1.26 -1.66
C ALA A 66 -14.06 2.15 -1.40
N GLU A 67 -14.51 2.24 -0.15
CA GLU A 67 -15.62 3.10 0.25
C GLU A 67 -15.28 4.58 0.08
N VAL A 68 -14.07 4.98 0.44
CA VAL A 68 -13.57 6.35 0.23
C VAL A 68 -13.53 6.71 -1.25
N LEU A 69 -12.99 5.82 -2.09
CA LEU A 69 -12.91 6.04 -3.55
C LEU A 69 -14.28 6.03 -4.22
N ARG A 70 -15.27 5.33 -3.68
CA ARG A 70 -16.66 5.39 -4.13
C ARG A 70 -17.41 6.63 -3.63
N GLY A 71 -16.88 7.30 -2.60
CA GLY A 71 -17.51 8.46 -1.97
C GLY A 71 -18.64 8.08 -1.01
N THR A 72 -18.71 6.84 -0.55
CA THR A 72 -19.72 6.34 0.40
C THR A 72 -19.33 6.54 1.85
N HIS A 73 -18.04 6.67 2.14
CA HIS A 73 -17.49 6.98 3.46
C HIS A 73 -16.40 8.04 3.35
N THR A 74 -16.17 8.76 4.45
CA THR A 74 -15.09 9.73 4.52
C THR A 74 -13.76 9.04 4.79
N LEU A 75 -12.66 9.74 4.53
CA LEU A 75 -11.33 9.25 4.84
C LEU A 75 -11.14 9.07 6.36
N GLU A 76 -11.71 9.98 7.13
CA GLU A 76 -11.68 9.97 8.60
C GLU A 76 -12.37 8.75 9.19
N ASP A 77 -13.51 8.35 8.62
CA ASP A 77 -14.28 7.17 9.06
C ASP A 77 -13.57 5.85 8.72
N SER A 78 -12.65 5.88 7.75
CA SER A 78 -12.02 4.68 7.17
C SER A 78 -10.59 4.46 7.65
N ILE A 79 -9.98 5.42 8.35
CA ILE A 79 -8.64 5.27 8.92
C ILE A 79 -8.76 4.97 10.41
N HIS A 80 -8.22 3.82 10.82
CA HIS A 80 -8.32 3.34 12.19
C HIS A 80 -6.96 3.25 12.88
N PRO A 81 -6.82 3.77 14.13
CA PRO A 81 -5.68 3.44 14.96
C PRO A 81 -5.77 1.97 15.38
N LEU A 82 -4.66 1.28 15.42
CA LEU A 82 -4.62 -0.12 15.82
C LEU A 82 -4.26 -0.21 17.30
N GLU A 83 -5.15 -0.77 18.14
CA GLU A 83 -4.96 -0.84 19.60
C GLU A 83 -3.69 -1.60 20.03
N LYS A 84 -3.36 -2.68 19.30
CA LYS A 84 -2.23 -3.57 19.63
C LYS A 84 -0.94 -3.17 18.93
N TRP A 85 -0.98 -2.21 18.01
CA TRP A 85 0.12 -1.83 17.15
C TRP A 85 0.26 -0.31 17.13
N PRO A 86 1.46 0.24 17.19
CA PRO A 86 1.65 1.70 17.08
C PRO A 86 1.45 2.20 15.63
N LEU A 87 0.41 1.71 14.96
CA LEU A 87 0.14 1.88 13.53
C LEU A 87 -1.28 2.39 13.30
N TRP A 88 -1.47 3.01 12.16
CA TRP A 88 -2.78 3.33 11.59
C TRP A 88 -3.02 2.47 10.36
N LEU A 89 -4.26 2.08 10.13
CA LEU A 89 -4.67 1.27 8.98
C LEU A 89 -5.79 1.96 8.20
N LEU A 90 -5.63 2.01 6.88
CA LEU A 90 -6.71 2.19 5.91
C LEU A 90 -6.85 0.86 5.17
N PRO A 91 -7.82 0.01 5.52
CA PRO A 91 -8.01 -1.30 4.88
C PRO A 91 -8.48 -1.13 3.44
N ALA A 92 -8.47 -2.21 2.67
CA ALA A 92 -8.90 -2.16 1.26
C ALA A 92 -10.38 -1.80 1.08
N GLY A 93 -11.22 -2.17 2.03
CA GLY A 93 -12.66 -2.04 1.92
C GLY A 93 -13.31 -3.18 1.14
N ASN A 94 -14.65 -3.16 1.07
CA ASN A 94 -15.43 -4.22 0.44
C ASN A 94 -15.53 -4.02 -1.08
N GLN A 95 -15.30 -5.08 -1.84
CA GLN A 95 -15.39 -5.09 -3.30
C GLN A 95 -16.75 -5.57 -3.84
N ASP A 96 -17.62 -6.13 -2.98
CA ASP A 96 -18.93 -6.69 -3.38
C ASP A 96 -19.88 -5.62 -3.96
N ASN A 97 -19.69 -4.36 -3.59
CA ASN A 97 -20.45 -3.21 -4.07
C ASN A 97 -19.92 -2.62 -5.40
N GLY A 98 -19.16 -3.38 -6.15
CA GLY A 98 -18.54 -2.99 -7.41
C GLY A 98 -17.02 -2.81 -7.30
N ALA A 99 -16.31 -3.31 -8.29
CA ALA A 99 -14.87 -3.16 -8.37
C ALA A 99 -14.48 -1.68 -8.36
N VAL A 100 -13.44 -1.34 -7.63
CA VAL A 100 -12.83 -0.02 -7.74
C VAL A 100 -12.21 0.09 -9.12
N GLU A 101 -12.77 0.96 -9.96
CA GLU A 101 -12.23 1.19 -11.29
C GLU A 101 -10.87 1.88 -11.20
N LEU A 102 -9.96 1.48 -12.09
CA LEU A 102 -8.64 2.11 -12.22
C LEU A 102 -8.68 3.62 -12.40
N SER A 103 -9.73 4.14 -13.03
CA SER A 103 -9.99 5.57 -13.16
C SER A 103 -10.03 6.29 -11.81
N LYS A 104 -10.43 5.59 -10.75
CA LYS A 104 -10.49 6.14 -9.39
C LYS A 104 -9.16 6.09 -8.65
N VAL A 105 -8.19 5.32 -9.12
CA VAL A 105 -6.83 5.29 -8.52
C VAL A 105 -6.16 6.68 -8.63
N HIS A 106 -6.49 7.49 -9.64
CA HIS A 106 -6.02 8.88 -9.67
C HIS A 106 -6.53 9.75 -8.50
N GLN A 107 -7.66 9.37 -7.89
CA GLN A 107 -8.15 10.03 -6.67
C GLN A 107 -7.26 9.73 -5.47
N LEU A 108 -6.59 8.57 -5.46
CA LEU A 108 -5.63 8.20 -4.42
C LEU A 108 -4.48 9.21 -4.34
N ALA A 109 -4.04 9.80 -5.45
CA ALA A 109 -2.99 10.81 -5.44
C ALA A 109 -3.38 12.05 -4.62
N LYS A 110 -4.66 12.47 -4.69
CA LYS A 110 -5.18 13.58 -3.88
C LYS A 110 -5.24 13.19 -2.41
N ILE A 111 -5.76 11.99 -2.12
CA ILE A 111 -5.82 11.44 -0.76
C ILE A 111 -4.41 11.37 -0.15
N LEU A 112 -3.42 10.87 -0.88
CA LEU A 112 -2.03 10.80 -0.41
C LEU A 112 -1.44 12.18 -0.12
N THR A 113 -1.82 13.20 -0.88
CA THR A 113 -1.37 14.58 -0.62
C THR A 113 -1.85 15.08 0.73
N ASP A 114 -3.09 14.78 1.11
CA ASP A 114 -3.64 15.15 2.42
C ASP A 114 -3.07 14.27 3.54
N LEU A 115 -2.91 12.99 3.30
CA LEU A 115 -2.33 12.04 4.26
C LEU A 115 -0.86 12.34 4.60
N ARG A 116 -0.06 12.83 3.66
CA ARG A 116 1.32 13.27 3.90
C ARG A 116 1.44 14.42 4.91
N ARG A 117 0.37 15.14 5.19
CA ARG A 117 0.34 16.18 6.24
C ARG A 117 0.09 15.63 7.63
N ARG A 118 -0.46 14.40 7.70
CA ARG A 118 -0.90 13.74 8.93
C ARG A 118 0.05 12.64 9.40
N PHE A 119 0.70 11.97 8.45
CA PHE A 119 1.56 10.82 8.70
C PHE A 119 2.96 11.08 8.19
N GLU A 120 3.96 10.72 9.01
CA GLU A 120 5.37 10.86 8.64
C GLU A 120 5.83 9.78 7.65
N TYR A 121 5.16 8.61 7.67
CA TYR A 121 5.35 7.53 6.69
C TYR A 121 4.01 6.97 6.25
N ILE A 122 3.88 6.75 4.95
CA ILE A 122 2.72 6.08 4.35
C ILE A 122 3.25 4.87 3.59
N ILE A 123 2.73 3.69 3.89
CA ILE A 123 3.11 2.44 3.23
C ILE A 123 1.90 1.88 2.50
N LEU A 124 2.02 1.70 1.19
CA LEU A 124 1.00 1.09 0.35
C LEU A 124 1.36 -0.39 0.15
N ASP A 125 0.54 -1.30 0.67
CA ASP A 125 0.60 -2.72 0.30
C ASP A 125 -0.09 -2.90 -1.05
N ALA A 126 0.69 -3.02 -2.10
CA ALA A 126 0.22 -3.04 -3.47
C ALA A 126 0.10 -4.48 -4.01
N PRO A 127 -0.74 -4.74 -5.02
CA PRO A 127 -0.79 -6.05 -5.66
C PRO A 127 0.56 -6.43 -6.29
N PRO A 128 0.79 -7.70 -6.64
CA PRO A 128 2.01 -8.10 -7.35
C PRO A 128 2.10 -7.41 -8.72
N ILE A 129 3.32 -7.13 -9.16
CA ILE A 129 3.59 -6.41 -10.42
C ILE A 129 3.08 -7.20 -11.62
N LEU A 130 3.29 -8.51 -11.63
CA LEU A 130 2.80 -9.39 -12.69
C LEU A 130 1.53 -10.13 -12.23
N PRO A 131 0.46 -10.16 -13.06
CA PRO A 131 0.33 -9.68 -14.45
C PRO A 131 -0.31 -8.29 -14.62
N LEU A 132 -0.27 -7.40 -13.62
CA LEU A 132 -1.11 -6.20 -13.58
C LEU A 132 -0.45 -4.94 -14.16
N ALA A 133 -1.14 -4.29 -15.10
CA ALA A 133 -0.77 -2.98 -15.65
C ALA A 133 -0.93 -1.82 -14.62
N ASP A 134 -1.64 -2.05 -13.53
CA ASP A 134 -2.09 -1.02 -12.58
C ASP A 134 -0.97 -0.50 -11.67
N MET A 135 0.12 -1.26 -11.57
CA MET A 135 1.26 -0.90 -10.74
C MET A 135 1.95 0.39 -11.17
N ASN A 136 1.93 0.72 -12.45
CA ASN A 136 2.54 1.96 -12.95
C ASN A 136 1.87 3.21 -12.32
N VAL A 137 0.57 3.15 -12.06
CA VAL A 137 -0.16 4.25 -11.43
C VAL A 137 0.24 4.37 -9.96
N LEU A 138 0.28 3.25 -9.21
CA LEU A 138 0.68 3.25 -7.79
C LEU A 138 2.15 3.68 -7.63
N THR A 139 3.04 3.16 -8.47
CA THR A 139 4.46 3.52 -8.41
C THR A 139 4.73 4.98 -8.77
N SER A 140 3.92 5.58 -9.65
CA SER A 140 4.04 7.01 -9.99
C SER A 140 3.71 7.95 -8.82
N MET A 141 2.97 7.46 -7.80
CA MET A 141 2.59 8.20 -6.60
C MET A 141 3.59 8.01 -5.44
N ALA A 142 4.49 7.05 -5.56
CA ALA A 142 5.44 6.67 -4.54
C ALA A 142 6.76 7.42 -4.68
N ASP A 143 7.40 7.64 -3.53
CA ASP A 143 8.78 8.13 -3.48
C ASP A 143 9.76 6.95 -3.49
N ILE A 144 9.32 5.78 -3.01
CA ILE A 144 10.12 4.55 -2.90
C ILE A 144 9.27 3.35 -3.31
N LEU A 145 9.85 2.45 -4.09
CA LEU A 145 9.31 1.11 -4.34
C LEU A 145 10.20 0.07 -3.66
N ALA A 146 9.60 -0.71 -2.76
CA ALA A 146 10.20 -1.89 -2.15
C ALA A 146 9.67 -3.14 -2.85
N LEU A 147 10.53 -3.82 -3.58
CA LEU A 147 10.19 -5.07 -4.26
C LEU A 147 10.59 -6.26 -3.38
N VAL A 148 9.59 -7.01 -2.93
CA VAL A 148 9.77 -8.23 -2.14
C VAL A 148 9.90 -9.42 -3.07
N ILE A 149 10.94 -10.22 -2.88
CA ILE A 149 11.23 -11.41 -3.68
C ILE A 149 11.42 -12.59 -2.73
N LYS A 150 10.77 -13.71 -3.03
CA LYS A 150 10.93 -14.93 -2.25
C LYS A 150 12.20 -15.66 -2.70
N ALA A 151 13.22 -15.64 -1.83
CA ALA A 151 14.48 -16.32 -2.08
C ALA A 151 14.27 -17.82 -2.39
N GLU A 152 15.09 -18.36 -3.26
CA GLU A 152 15.09 -19.79 -3.68
C GLU A 152 13.80 -20.28 -4.35
N THR A 153 12.83 -19.36 -4.57
CA THR A 153 11.52 -19.73 -5.17
C THR A 153 11.25 -18.94 -6.45
N THR A 154 11.49 -17.62 -6.42
CA THR A 154 11.21 -16.76 -7.57
C THR A 154 12.37 -16.76 -8.54
N GLU A 155 12.10 -17.17 -9.77
CA GLU A 155 13.11 -17.22 -10.83
C GLU A 155 13.59 -15.83 -11.20
N ARG A 156 14.88 -15.70 -11.51
CA ARG A 156 15.50 -14.43 -11.88
C ARG A 156 14.82 -13.73 -13.06
N ASP A 157 14.40 -14.52 -14.04
CA ASP A 157 13.73 -14.01 -15.25
C ASP A 157 12.36 -13.41 -14.94
N VAL A 158 11.64 -13.94 -13.94
CA VAL A 158 10.38 -13.40 -13.46
C VAL A 158 10.60 -12.03 -12.81
N VAL A 159 11.63 -11.91 -11.98
CA VAL A 159 12.02 -10.63 -11.37
C VAL A 159 12.39 -9.60 -12.44
N GLN A 160 13.18 -10.00 -13.44
CA GLN A 160 13.58 -9.11 -14.51
C GLN A 160 12.38 -8.64 -15.36
N LYS A 161 11.41 -9.51 -15.64
CA LYS A 161 10.15 -9.15 -16.30
C LYS A 161 9.36 -8.14 -15.48
N ALA A 162 9.23 -8.35 -14.17
CA ALA A 162 8.55 -7.42 -13.27
C ALA A 162 9.22 -6.03 -13.30
N LEU A 163 10.54 -5.97 -13.16
CA LEU A 163 11.29 -4.73 -13.21
C LEU A 163 11.15 -4.00 -14.56
N ASN A 164 11.16 -4.77 -15.66
CA ASN A 164 11.02 -4.20 -17.00
C ASN A 164 9.61 -3.61 -17.24
N SER A 165 8.57 -4.17 -16.60
CA SER A 165 7.20 -3.66 -16.72
C SER A 165 6.98 -2.33 -15.98
N LEU A 166 7.86 -1.97 -15.05
CA LEU A 166 7.82 -0.71 -14.28
C LEU A 166 8.58 0.43 -14.92
N LYS A 167 9.26 0.21 -16.03
CA LYS A 167 9.97 1.28 -16.74
C LYS A 167 8.95 2.21 -17.39
N PRO A 168 9.09 3.53 -17.25
CA PRO A 168 8.28 4.47 -18.01
C PRO A 168 8.53 4.23 -19.50
N THR A 169 7.46 4.10 -20.25
CA THR A 169 7.45 4.08 -21.71
C THR A 169 7.80 5.48 -22.24
#